data_78a08c9858e96aab45b6639f6c15aceb
#
_entry.id   78a08c9858e96aab45b6639f6c15aceb
#
_cell.length_a   1.000
_cell.length_b   1.000
_cell.length_c   1.000
_cell.angle_alpha   90.00
_cell.angle_beta   90.00
_cell.angle_gamma   90.00
#
_symmetry.space_group_name_H-M   'P 1'
#
loop_
_entity.id
_entity.type
_entity.pdbx_description
1 polymer ?
#
loop_
_entity_poly.entity_id
_entity_poly.type
_entity_poly.pdbx_seq_one_letter_code
_entity_poly.pdbx_strand_id
1 'polypeptide(L)'
;MVAHAVFFYAFSIIAVISAIMVTVSKNTVHSVFFLILDFISISCLFIMIGAEFLGMIMLIVYVGAVAVLFLFVVMMLNVAQQKNQWFNSEETSGHIPIGLIISTIIFFELIIVVGGWKYKPELLNSNTTQISNEVSNTHSLGQVLYTDYIHVFQISGMILLIAMIGAIVLTFRQREGVKTQSYLKQISRERSDGIEVLEVPSNKGVKIDD
;
A
#
# COMPACT_ATOMS: atom_id res chain seq x y z
N MET A 1 -0.22 27.21 24.40
CA MET A 1 -0.67 27.68 23.08
C MET A 1 0.48 27.86 22.08
N VAL A 2 1.57 28.57 22.39
CA VAL A 2 2.70 28.79 21.47
C VAL A 2 3.36 27.49 21.03
N ALA A 3 3.60 26.54 21.93
CA ALA A 3 4.21 25.25 21.62
C ALA A 3 3.36 24.44 20.61
N HIS A 4 2.02 24.39 20.80
CA HIS A 4 1.13 23.71 19.86
C HIS A 4 1.21 24.30 18.45
N ALA A 5 1.23 25.64 18.34
CA ALA A 5 1.36 26.29 17.03
C ALA A 5 2.71 25.96 16.36
N VAL A 6 3.80 25.96 17.13
CA VAL A 6 5.13 25.63 16.60
C VAL A 6 5.17 24.19 16.07
N PHE A 7 4.68 23.21 16.81
CA PHE A 7 4.63 21.81 16.36
C PHE A 7 3.69 21.64 15.16
N PHE A 8 2.55 22.32 15.13
CA PHE A 8 1.64 22.30 14.00
C PHE A 8 2.32 22.77 12.71
N TYR A 9 2.96 23.93 12.73
CA TYR A 9 3.67 24.43 11.56
C TYR A 9 4.87 23.55 11.17
N ALA A 10 5.59 23.00 12.15
CA ALA A 10 6.70 22.10 11.87
C ALA A 10 6.24 20.85 11.12
N PHE A 11 5.23 20.13 11.64
CA PHE A 11 4.71 18.93 10.97
C PHE A 11 4.03 19.25 9.64
N SER A 12 3.34 20.39 9.53
CA SER A 12 2.72 20.82 8.28
C SER A 12 3.77 21.10 7.18
N ILE A 13 4.87 21.76 7.52
CA ILE A 13 5.97 22.03 6.58
C ILE A 13 6.64 20.71 6.17
N ILE A 14 6.91 19.81 7.12
CA ILE A 14 7.49 18.49 6.82
C ILE A 14 6.57 17.71 5.87
N ALA A 15 5.26 17.68 6.12
CA ALA A 15 4.30 16.99 5.27
C ALA A 15 4.32 17.56 3.84
N VAL A 16 4.22 18.88 3.66
CA VAL A 16 4.23 19.50 2.33
C VAL A 16 5.54 19.23 1.60
N ILE A 17 6.69 19.35 2.28
CA ILE A 17 8.00 19.07 1.66
C ILE A 17 8.10 17.58 1.29
N SER A 18 7.68 16.67 2.16
CA SER A 18 7.69 15.23 1.91
C SER A 18 6.81 14.88 0.72
N ALA A 19 5.60 15.41 0.62
CA ALA A 19 4.68 15.19 -0.50
C ALA A 19 5.29 15.64 -1.85
N ILE A 20 5.96 16.79 -1.87
CA ILE A 20 6.69 17.26 -3.06
C ILE A 20 7.83 16.32 -3.39
N MET A 21 8.61 15.88 -2.40
CA MET A 21 9.76 14.99 -2.61
C MET A 21 9.34 13.59 -3.08
N VAL A 22 8.15 13.10 -2.72
CA VAL A 22 7.58 11.86 -3.25
C VAL A 22 7.49 11.90 -4.78
N THR A 23 7.04 13.04 -5.34
CA THR A 23 6.84 13.20 -6.79
C THR A 23 8.11 13.55 -7.55
N VAL A 24 9.01 14.31 -6.94
CA VAL A 24 10.25 14.80 -7.59
C VAL A 24 11.40 13.78 -7.53
N SER A 25 11.35 12.85 -6.56
CA SER A 25 12.44 11.88 -6.36
C SER A 25 12.62 10.96 -7.57
N LYS A 26 13.84 10.90 -8.10
CA LYS A 26 14.20 10.01 -9.22
C LYS A 26 14.33 8.55 -8.80
N ASN A 27 14.58 8.29 -7.54
CA ASN A 27 14.73 6.94 -7.00
C ASN A 27 13.42 6.54 -6.31
N THR A 28 12.79 5.48 -6.82
CA THR A 28 11.51 4.98 -6.30
C THR A 28 11.59 4.57 -4.82
N VAL A 29 12.72 4.05 -4.36
CA VAL A 29 12.92 3.71 -2.94
C VAL A 29 12.92 4.96 -2.07
N HIS A 30 13.63 6.02 -2.48
CA HIS A 30 13.61 7.30 -1.76
C HIS A 30 12.22 7.94 -1.76
N SER A 31 11.47 7.82 -2.86
CA SER A 31 10.09 8.29 -2.94
C SER A 31 9.21 7.63 -1.87
N VAL A 32 9.34 6.31 -1.68
CA VAL A 32 8.58 5.59 -0.63
C VAL A 32 9.00 6.03 0.78
N PHE A 33 10.27 6.31 1.04
CA PHE A 33 10.69 6.86 2.34
C PHE A 33 10.08 8.23 2.62
N PHE A 34 10.02 9.12 1.63
CA PHE A 34 9.32 10.39 1.79
C PHE A 34 7.81 10.22 1.99
N LEU A 35 7.19 9.22 1.35
CA LEU A 35 5.80 8.87 1.57
C LEU A 35 5.54 8.42 3.02
N ILE A 36 6.43 7.62 3.58
CA ILE A 36 6.36 7.21 4.99
C ILE A 36 6.45 8.42 5.91
N LEU A 37 7.40 9.32 5.65
CA LEU A 37 7.59 10.55 6.44
C LEU A 37 6.35 11.46 6.36
N ASP A 38 5.72 11.54 5.20
CA ASP A 38 4.49 12.29 4.98
C ASP A 38 3.35 11.74 5.84
N PHE A 39 3.10 10.44 5.79
CA PHE A 39 2.05 9.80 6.61
C PHE A 39 2.29 9.95 8.12
N ILE A 40 3.54 9.86 8.58
CA ILE A 40 3.88 10.11 9.98
C ILE A 40 3.55 11.56 10.37
N SER A 41 3.91 12.51 9.54
CA SER A 41 3.66 13.93 9.79
C SER A 41 2.16 14.24 9.84
N ILE A 42 1.39 13.70 8.90
CA ILE A 42 -0.08 13.83 8.87
C ILE A 42 -0.71 13.16 10.09
N SER A 43 -0.23 11.99 10.51
CA SER A 43 -0.70 11.32 11.72
C SER A 43 -0.50 12.18 12.97
N CYS A 44 0.67 12.81 13.12
CA CYS A 44 0.95 13.74 14.21
C CYS A 44 -0.01 14.95 14.19
N LEU A 45 -0.32 15.49 13.00
CA LEU A 45 -1.30 16.57 12.87
C LEU A 45 -2.70 16.14 13.31
N PHE A 46 -3.14 14.92 12.96
CA PHE A 46 -4.43 14.39 13.43
C PHE A 46 -4.49 14.23 14.94
N ILE A 47 -3.43 13.73 15.56
CA ILE A 47 -3.35 13.61 17.03
C ILE A 47 -3.41 15.00 17.67
N MET A 48 -2.73 15.99 17.11
CA MET A 48 -2.75 17.36 17.62
C MET A 48 -4.13 18.03 17.55
N ILE A 49 -4.96 17.67 16.59
CA ILE A 49 -6.33 18.18 16.44
C ILE A 49 -7.31 17.42 17.38
N GLY A 50 -6.86 16.36 18.04
CA GLY A 50 -7.70 15.51 18.90
C GLY A 50 -8.36 14.34 18.18
N ALA A 51 -8.03 14.11 16.90
CA ALA A 51 -8.48 12.96 16.12
C ALA A 51 -7.53 11.75 16.36
N GLU A 52 -7.40 11.32 17.60
CA GLU A 52 -6.45 10.29 18.03
C GLU A 52 -6.62 8.98 17.28
N PHE A 53 -7.87 8.52 17.13
CA PHE A 53 -8.18 7.27 16.43
C PHE A 53 -7.70 7.31 14.97
N LEU A 54 -7.97 8.40 14.26
CA LEU A 54 -7.58 8.55 12.88
C LEU A 54 -6.04 8.63 12.73
N GLY A 55 -5.38 9.35 13.63
CA GLY A 55 -3.91 9.41 13.67
C GLY A 55 -3.28 8.03 13.88
N MET A 56 -3.81 7.23 14.82
CA MET A 56 -3.31 5.86 15.06
C MET A 56 -3.55 4.93 13.88
N ILE A 57 -4.70 5.02 13.20
CA ILE A 57 -4.96 4.25 11.98
C ILE A 57 -3.97 4.62 10.87
N MET A 58 -3.67 5.90 10.71
CA MET A 58 -2.66 6.34 9.73
C MET A 58 -1.29 5.69 10.00
N LEU A 59 -0.85 5.60 11.24
CA LEU A 59 0.41 4.92 11.59
C LEU A 59 0.34 3.41 11.37
N ILE A 60 -0.69 2.75 11.88
CA ILE A 60 -0.75 1.28 11.86
C ILE A 60 -0.99 0.76 10.44
N VAL A 61 -1.94 1.34 9.71
CA VAL A 61 -2.35 0.84 8.40
C VAL A 61 -1.51 1.43 7.28
N TYR A 62 -1.43 2.78 7.20
CA TYR A 62 -0.73 3.40 6.05
C TYR A 62 0.79 3.26 6.16
N VAL A 63 1.37 3.52 7.32
CA VAL A 63 2.82 3.35 7.51
C VAL A 63 3.17 1.87 7.71
N GLY A 64 2.47 1.17 8.60
CA GLY A 64 2.82 -0.20 8.99
C GLY A 64 2.50 -1.26 7.92
N ALA A 65 1.39 -1.14 7.20
CA ALA A 65 1.01 -2.14 6.20
C ALA A 65 1.27 -1.66 4.76
N VAL A 66 0.67 -0.52 4.36
CA VAL A 66 0.65 -0.10 2.95
C VAL A 66 2.03 0.39 2.49
N ALA A 67 2.67 1.29 3.22
CA ALA A 67 3.96 1.84 2.81
C ALA A 67 5.08 0.78 2.86
N VAL A 68 5.05 -0.12 3.84
CA VAL A 68 5.98 -1.26 3.90
C VAL A 68 5.77 -2.22 2.74
N LEU A 69 4.50 -2.49 2.36
CA LEU A 69 4.20 -3.29 1.16
C LEU A 69 4.79 -2.64 -0.09
N PHE A 70 4.59 -1.32 -0.28
CA PHE A 70 5.18 -0.59 -1.39
C PHE A 70 6.71 -0.67 -1.40
N LEU A 71 7.34 -0.54 -0.24
CA LEU A 71 8.80 -0.65 -0.11
C LEU A 71 9.29 -2.03 -0.58
N PHE A 72 8.62 -3.11 -0.15
CA PHE A 72 8.94 -4.47 -0.57
C PHE A 72 8.77 -4.65 -2.08
N VAL A 73 7.66 -4.21 -2.64
CA VAL A 73 7.36 -4.34 -4.08
C VAL A 73 8.40 -3.58 -4.91
N VAL A 74 8.68 -2.33 -4.55
CA VAL A 74 9.65 -1.48 -5.27
C VAL A 74 11.06 -2.06 -5.19
N MET A 75 11.45 -2.61 -4.04
CA MET A 75 12.75 -3.23 -3.86
C MET A 75 12.86 -4.54 -4.67
N MET A 76 11.79 -5.34 -4.76
CA MET A 76 11.81 -6.59 -5.53
C MET A 76 11.79 -6.36 -7.04
N LEU A 77 11.09 -5.34 -7.52
CA LEU A 77 10.95 -5.08 -8.95
C LEU A 77 12.21 -4.50 -9.61
N ASN A 78 13.22 -4.09 -8.84
CA ASN A 78 14.47 -3.49 -9.35
C ASN A 78 14.25 -2.44 -10.46
N VAL A 79 13.22 -1.60 -10.30
CA VAL A 79 12.80 -0.59 -11.29
C VAL A 79 13.83 0.55 -11.42
N ALA A 80 14.90 0.51 -10.63
CA ALA A 80 15.87 1.61 -10.47
C ALA A 80 16.74 1.92 -11.70
N GLN A 81 16.60 1.21 -12.83
CA GLN A 81 17.47 1.43 -13.99
C GLN A 81 16.77 1.76 -15.31
N GLN A 82 15.52 2.16 -15.31
CA GLN A 82 14.99 2.80 -16.51
C GLN A 82 15.62 4.21 -16.62
N LYS A 83 16.69 4.29 -17.40
CA LYS A 83 17.29 5.57 -17.83
C LYS A 83 16.16 6.52 -18.24
N ASN A 84 16.12 7.68 -17.59
CA ASN A 84 15.24 8.79 -17.93
C ASN A 84 15.34 9.19 -19.40
N GLN A 85 14.68 8.49 -20.31
CA GLN A 85 14.45 8.96 -21.67
C GLN A 85 13.32 9.99 -21.74
N TRP A 86 12.61 10.22 -20.62
CA TRP A 86 11.45 11.12 -20.60
C TRP A 86 11.79 12.61 -20.69
N PHE A 87 13.01 12.99 -20.31
CA PHE A 87 13.47 14.39 -20.36
C PHE A 87 14.33 14.75 -21.59
N ASN A 88 14.73 13.76 -22.40
CA ASN A 88 15.59 13.97 -23.54
C ASN A 88 14.92 13.78 -24.91
N SER A 89 13.61 13.61 -24.96
CA SER A 89 12.91 13.63 -26.26
C SER A 89 12.67 15.08 -26.65
N GLU A 90 13.46 15.55 -27.60
CA GLU A 90 13.28 16.83 -28.31
C GLU A 90 11.92 16.94 -29.02
N GLU A 91 11.10 15.90 -28.97
CA GLU A 91 9.75 15.85 -29.53
C GLU A 91 8.65 16.41 -28.62
N THR A 92 8.98 16.86 -27.39
CA THR A 92 7.96 17.35 -26.43
C THR A 92 7.61 18.84 -26.58
N SER A 93 8.11 19.52 -27.62
CA SER A 93 7.91 20.95 -27.77
C SER A 93 6.53 21.39 -28.30
N GLY A 94 5.55 20.51 -28.37
CA GLY A 94 4.22 20.86 -28.92
C GLY A 94 2.99 20.43 -28.09
N HIS A 95 3.17 19.59 -27.09
CA HIS A 95 2.03 19.10 -26.31
C HIS A 95 2.13 19.61 -24.88
N ILE A 96 1.20 20.48 -24.47
CA ILE A 96 0.97 20.80 -23.07
C ILE A 96 0.76 19.47 -22.33
N PRO A 97 1.60 19.11 -21.34
CA PRO A 97 1.50 17.81 -20.70
C PRO A 97 0.09 17.67 -20.08
N ILE A 98 -0.62 16.64 -20.51
CA ILE A 98 -2.00 16.35 -20.07
C ILE A 98 -2.09 16.41 -18.53
N GLY A 99 -1.03 15.99 -17.83
CA GLY A 99 -0.94 16.07 -16.38
C GLY A 99 -1.06 17.49 -15.83
N LEU A 100 -0.50 18.49 -16.51
CA LEU A 100 -0.61 19.90 -16.10
C LEU A 100 -2.05 20.42 -16.21
N ILE A 101 -2.75 20.03 -17.28
CA ILE A 101 -4.17 20.41 -17.46
C ILE A 101 -5.01 19.80 -16.35
N ILE A 102 -4.87 18.49 -16.10
CA ILE A 102 -5.63 17.78 -15.06
C ILE A 102 -5.33 18.36 -13.68
N SER A 103 -4.05 18.61 -13.35
CA SER A 103 -3.67 19.16 -12.05
C SER A 103 -4.22 20.57 -11.85
N THR A 104 -4.28 21.39 -12.91
CA THR A 104 -4.85 22.73 -12.86
C THR A 104 -6.36 22.69 -12.62
N ILE A 105 -7.07 21.77 -13.28
CA ILE A 105 -8.52 21.60 -13.07
C ILE A 105 -8.80 21.18 -11.61
N ILE A 106 -8.10 20.16 -11.10
CA ILE A 106 -8.26 19.70 -9.71
C ILE A 106 -7.91 20.82 -8.71
N PHE A 107 -6.87 21.60 -9.00
CA PHE A 107 -6.47 22.72 -8.14
C PHE A 107 -7.57 23.80 -8.05
N PHE A 108 -8.18 24.18 -9.17
CA PHE A 108 -9.30 25.13 -9.16
C PHE A 108 -10.53 24.55 -8.47
N GLU A 109 -10.85 23.27 -8.67
CA GLU A 109 -11.92 22.58 -7.97
C GLU A 109 -11.72 22.63 -6.44
N LEU A 110 -10.53 22.34 -5.95
CA LEU A 110 -10.20 22.41 -4.54
C LEU A 110 -10.34 23.85 -3.99
N ILE A 111 -9.91 24.87 -4.73
CA ILE A 111 -10.06 26.27 -4.31
C ILE A 111 -11.55 26.63 -4.16
N ILE A 112 -12.38 26.20 -5.11
CA ILE A 112 -13.83 26.47 -5.07
C ILE A 112 -14.47 25.76 -3.88
N VAL A 113 -14.13 24.48 -3.64
CA VAL A 113 -14.67 23.72 -2.50
C VAL A 113 -14.26 24.32 -1.18
N VAL A 114 -12.97 24.62 -0.97
CA VAL A 114 -12.46 25.21 0.27
C VAL A 114 -12.98 26.65 0.46
N GLY A 115 -13.06 27.44 -0.61
CA GLY A 115 -13.63 28.79 -0.58
C GLY A 115 -15.14 28.78 -0.29
N GLY A 116 -15.88 27.82 -0.87
CA GLY A 116 -17.31 27.65 -0.63
C GLY A 116 -17.66 27.18 0.79
N TRP A 117 -16.74 26.53 1.49
CA TRP A 117 -16.95 26.06 2.86
C TRP A 117 -17.18 27.20 3.86
N LYS A 118 -16.64 28.37 3.62
CA LYS A 118 -16.90 29.59 4.43
C LYS A 118 -18.34 30.09 4.36
N TYR A 119 -19.13 29.67 3.38
CA TYR A 119 -20.47 30.21 3.15
C TYR A 119 -21.62 29.36 3.73
N LYS A 120 -21.34 28.21 4.38
CA LYS A 120 -22.39 27.40 5.05
C LYS A 120 -21.99 26.97 6.46
N PRO A 121 -21.83 27.89 7.42
CA PRO A 121 -21.51 27.55 8.81
C PRO A 121 -22.65 26.80 9.52
N GLU A 122 -23.89 26.86 9.04
CA GLU A 122 -25.06 26.27 9.70
C GLU A 122 -25.10 24.73 9.59
N LEU A 123 -24.48 24.12 8.57
CA LEU A 123 -24.44 22.67 8.43
C LEU A 123 -23.47 22.00 9.42
N LEU A 124 -22.52 22.74 9.97
CA LEU A 124 -21.58 22.25 10.98
C LEU A 124 -22.19 22.23 12.38
N ASN A 125 -23.25 23.02 12.63
CA ASN A 125 -23.88 23.13 13.95
C ASN A 125 -25.00 22.12 14.20
N SER A 126 -25.48 21.40 13.17
CA SER A 126 -26.65 20.57 13.30
C SER A 126 -26.41 19.14 13.79
N ASN A 127 -25.16 18.66 13.81
CA ASN A 127 -24.82 17.29 14.22
C ASN A 127 -23.54 17.15 15.07
N THR A 128 -23.17 18.18 15.80
CA THR A 128 -22.24 17.97 16.91
C THR A 128 -23.00 17.25 18.03
N THR A 129 -23.06 15.92 17.93
CA THR A 129 -23.16 15.09 19.12
C THR A 129 -22.06 15.62 20.05
N GLN A 130 -22.47 16.29 21.13
CA GLN A 130 -21.52 16.77 22.14
C GLN A 130 -20.76 15.54 22.61
N ILE A 131 -19.52 15.39 22.08
CA ILE A 131 -18.57 14.45 22.64
C ILE A 131 -18.33 14.97 24.04
N SER A 132 -18.90 14.29 25.03
CA SER A 132 -18.70 14.64 26.43
C SER A 132 -17.19 14.62 26.67
N ASN A 133 -16.65 15.69 27.22
CA ASN A 133 -15.21 15.87 27.48
C ASN A 133 -14.63 14.81 28.44
N GLU A 134 -15.43 13.86 28.90
CA GLU A 134 -15.07 12.79 29.80
C GLU A 134 -14.66 11.47 29.08
N VAL A 135 -14.89 11.36 27.76
CA VAL A 135 -14.66 10.12 27.02
C VAL A 135 -13.65 10.36 25.91
N SER A 136 -12.65 9.47 25.79
CA SER A 136 -11.64 9.59 24.72
C SER A 136 -12.27 9.48 23.32
N ASN A 137 -11.69 10.17 22.34
CA ASN A 137 -12.13 10.13 20.93
C ASN A 137 -12.26 8.69 20.42
N THR A 138 -11.29 7.83 20.75
CA THR A 138 -11.26 6.41 20.37
C THR A 138 -12.46 5.64 20.96
N HIS A 139 -12.82 5.89 22.21
CA HIS A 139 -13.94 5.20 22.84
C HIS A 139 -15.29 5.63 22.25
N SER A 140 -15.49 6.93 22.03
CA SER A 140 -16.70 7.48 21.41
C SER A 140 -16.93 6.93 20.01
N LEU A 141 -15.88 6.91 19.17
CA LEU A 141 -15.95 6.31 17.84
C LEU A 141 -16.18 4.81 17.89
N GLY A 142 -15.57 4.10 18.84
CA GLY A 142 -15.81 2.67 19.02
C GLY A 142 -17.26 2.35 19.35
N GLN A 143 -17.88 3.12 20.24
CA GLN A 143 -19.30 2.93 20.55
C GLN A 143 -20.17 3.07 19.30
N VAL A 144 -20.04 4.15 18.55
CA VAL A 144 -20.83 4.39 17.35
C VAL A 144 -20.57 3.34 16.26
N LEU A 145 -19.32 2.93 16.06
CA LEU A 145 -18.93 1.98 15.04
C LEU A 145 -19.50 0.57 15.28
N TYR A 146 -19.52 0.13 16.54
CA TYR A 146 -19.97 -1.21 16.92
C TYR A 146 -21.46 -1.29 17.29
N THR A 147 -22.19 -0.17 17.29
CA THR A 147 -23.64 -0.13 17.48
C THR A 147 -24.37 0.27 16.22
N ASP A 148 -24.27 1.54 15.83
CA ASP A 148 -25.04 2.11 14.73
C ASP A 148 -24.50 1.67 13.35
N TYR A 149 -23.19 1.50 13.21
CA TYR A 149 -22.53 1.17 11.95
C TYR A 149 -22.00 -0.27 11.88
N ILE A 150 -22.49 -1.17 12.73
CA ILE A 150 -22.00 -2.55 12.80
C ILE A 150 -22.10 -3.28 11.46
N HIS A 151 -23.16 -3.06 10.68
CA HIS A 151 -23.33 -3.72 9.37
C HIS A 151 -22.25 -3.27 8.37
N VAL A 152 -21.94 -1.96 8.32
CA VAL A 152 -20.92 -1.42 7.44
C VAL A 152 -19.54 -1.92 7.87
N PHE A 153 -19.26 -1.98 9.16
CA PHE A 153 -18.04 -2.55 9.71
C PHE A 153 -17.86 -4.01 9.31
N GLN A 154 -18.92 -4.82 9.41
CA GLN A 154 -18.87 -6.23 9.06
C GLN A 154 -18.67 -6.47 7.56
N ILE A 155 -19.33 -5.67 6.71
CA ILE A 155 -19.13 -5.71 5.25
C ILE A 155 -17.68 -5.34 4.89
N SER A 156 -17.10 -4.34 5.54
CA SER A 156 -15.69 -3.96 5.29
C SER A 156 -14.73 -5.10 5.61
N GLY A 157 -14.99 -5.87 6.69
CA GLY A 157 -14.22 -7.06 7.03
C GLY A 157 -14.33 -8.16 5.97
N MET A 158 -15.52 -8.37 5.40
CA MET A 158 -15.72 -9.32 4.30
C MET A 158 -14.98 -8.89 3.02
N ILE A 159 -14.97 -7.60 2.70
CA ILE A 159 -14.23 -7.06 1.55
C ILE A 159 -12.73 -7.32 1.72
N LEU A 160 -12.18 -7.08 2.90
CA LEU A 160 -10.78 -7.35 3.21
C LEU A 160 -10.44 -8.84 3.09
N LEU A 161 -11.32 -9.72 3.57
CA LEU A 161 -11.16 -11.17 3.42
C LEU A 161 -11.11 -11.59 1.96
N ILE A 162 -12.05 -11.10 1.14
CA ILE A 162 -12.09 -11.40 -0.29
C ILE A 162 -10.83 -10.85 -0.99
N ALA A 163 -10.39 -9.66 -0.64
CA ALA A 163 -9.17 -9.08 -1.19
C ALA A 163 -7.93 -9.93 -0.86
N MET A 164 -7.82 -10.43 0.37
CA MET A 164 -6.73 -11.32 0.80
C MET A 164 -6.77 -12.64 0.02
N ILE A 165 -7.92 -13.29 -0.08
CA ILE A 165 -8.07 -14.54 -0.85
C ILE A 165 -7.74 -14.31 -2.32
N GLY A 166 -8.25 -13.22 -2.90
CA GLY A 166 -7.98 -12.84 -4.28
C GLY A 166 -6.49 -12.63 -4.56
N ALA A 167 -5.78 -11.94 -3.67
CA ALA A 167 -4.35 -11.76 -3.79
C ALA A 167 -3.57 -13.09 -3.78
N ILE A 168 -3.93 -14.00 -2.88
CA ILE A 168 -3.29 -15.32 -2.79
C ILE A 168 -3.58 -16.16 -4.04
N VAL A 169 -4.84 -16.21 -4.48
CA VAL A 169 -5.24 -17.02 -5.66
C VAL A 169 -4.60 -16.50 -6.94
N LEU A 170 -4.53 -15.17 -7.14
CA LEU A 170 -3.92 -14.57 -8.32
C LEU A 170 -2.39 -14.72 -8.37
N THR A 171 -1.73 -14.81 -7.22
CA THR A 171 -0.28 -15.03 -7.15
C THR A 171 0.09 -16.51 -7.20
N PHE A 172 -0.87 -17.42 -7.03
CA PHE A 172 -0.63 -18.86 -7.05
C PHE A 172 -0.31 -19.31 -8.47
N ARG A 173 0.96 -19.65 -8.72
CA ARG A 173 1.43 -20.20 -10.00
C ARG A 173 1.86 -21.63 -9.84
N GLN A 174 1.16 -22.54 -10.49
CA GLN A 174 1.63 -23.91 -10.65
C GLN A 174 2.76 -23.93 -11.70
N ARG A 175 3.93 -24.40 -11.31
CA ARG A 175 5.04 -24.60 -12.25
C ARG A 175 4.80 -25.91 -12.99
N GLU A 176 4.69 -25.86 -14.31
CA GLU A 176 4.68 -27.04 -15.17
C GLU A 176 6.09 -27.67 -15.15
N GLY A 177 6.16 -29.01 -15.13
CA GLY A 177 7.43 -29.73 -15.16
C GLY A 177 8.12 -29.96 -13.82
N VAL A 178 7.49 -29.61 -12.70
CA VAL A 178 8.03 -29.97 -11.38
C VAL A 178 7.84 -31.46 -11.12
N LYS A 179 8.93 -32.16 -10.89
CA LYS A 179 8.87 -33.59 -10.49
C LYS A 179 8.21 -33.69 -9.11
N THR A 180 6.94 -34.06 -9.08
CA THR A 180 6.20 -34.33 -7.84
C THR A 180 6.29 -35.80 -7.50
N GLN A 181 6.58 -36.07 -6.23
CA GLN A 181 6.61 -37.45 -5.74
C GLN A 181 5.18 -37.96 -5.51
N SER A 182 4.91 -39.18 -6.02
CA SER A 182 3.66 -39.88 -5.71
C SER A 182 3.91 -40.87 -4.59
N TYR A 183 3.30 -40.59 -3.43
CA TYR A 183 3.42 -41.44 -2.24
C TYR A 183 2.98 -42.89 -2.51
N LEU A 184 1.85 -43.09 -3.20
CA LEU A 184 1.35 -44.43 -3.56
C LEU A 184 2.32 -45.19 -4.48
N LYS A 185 2.90 -44.51 -5.48
CA LYS A 185 3.86 -45.11 -6.40
C LYS A 185 5.18 -45.48 -5.71
N GLN A 186 5.55 -44.77 -4.63
CA GLN A 186 6.75 -45.09 -3.86
C GLN A 186 6.56 -46.32 -2.96
N ILE A 187 5.38 -46.45 -2.34
CA ILE A 187 5.08 -47.58 -1.44
C ILE A 187 4.78 -48.86 -2.22
N SER A 188 4.12 -48.76 -3.38
CA SER A 188 3.78 -49.88 -4.24
C SER A 188 4.89 -50.32 -5.20
N ARG A 189 6.07 -49.69 -5.13
CA ARG A 189 7.18 -49.98 -6.03
C ARG A 189 7.76 -51.36 -5.74
N GLU A 190 7.67 -52.25 -6.71
CA GLU A 190 8.30 -53.54 -6.66
C GLU A 190 9.77 -53.45 -7.06
N ARG A 191 10.54 -54.49 -6.69
CA ARG A 191 11.98 -54.55 -7.00
C ARG A 191 12.23 -54.56 -8.52
N SER A 192 11.33 -55.17 -9.29
CA SER A 192 11.34 -55.21 -10.76
C SER A 192 11.22 -53.84 -11.41
N ASP A 193 10.54 -52.86 -10.75
CA ASP A 193 10.36 -51.49 -11.26
C ASP A 193 11.56 -50.58 -10.97
N GLY A 194 12.47 -51.04 -10.10
CA GLY A 194 13.61 -50.25 -9.63
C GLY A 194 14.98 -50.73 -10.11
N ILE A 195 15.05 -51.93 -10.66
CA ILE A 195 16.32 -52.53 -11.05
C ILE A 195 16.18 -53.12 -12.47
N GLU A 196 16.90 -52.57 -13.40
CA GLU A 196 17.07 -53.10 -14.74
C GLU A 196 18.42 -53.85 -14.82
N VAL A 197 18.39 -55.10 -15.20
CA VAL A 197 19.60 -55.91 -15.35
C VAL A 197 20.08 -55.78 -16.78
N LEU A 198 21.16 -55.02 -16.96
CA LEU A 198 21.80 -54.83 -18.26
C LEU A 198 23.04 -55.71 -18.37
N GLU A 199 23.18 -56.46 -19.46
CA GLU A 199 24.43 -57.17 -19.80
C GLU A 199 25.41 -56.12 -20.38
N VAL A 200 26.43 -55.80 -19.60
CA VAL A 200 27.47 -54.86 -20.00
C VAL A 200 28.72 -55.60 -20.36
N PRO A 201 29.25 -55.40 -21.59
CA PRO A 201 30.53 -56.00 -21.96
C PRO A 201 31.67 -55.49 -21.09
N SER A 202 32.52 -56.35 -20.61
CA SER A 202 33.65 -55.97 -19.76
C SER A 202 34.53 -54.93 -20.43
N ASN A 203 34.95 -53.91 -19.66
CA ASN A 203 35.79 -52.76 -20.08
C ASN A 203 35.14 -51.70 -20.98
N LYS A 204 33.84 -51.63 -21.08
CA LYS A 204 33.13 -50.49 -21.70
C LYS A 204 32.18 -49.83 -20.69
N GLY A 205 32.24 -48.54 -20.58
CA GLY A 205 31.30 -47.80 -19.74
C GLY A 205 29.86 -47.89 -20.26
N VAL A 206 28.89 -47.82 -19.35
CA VAL A 206 27.46 -47.76 -19.69
C VAL A 206 27.07 -46.32 -20.01
N LYS A 207 26.42 -46.08 -21.15
CA LYS A 207 25.73 -44.85 -21.42
C LYS A 207 24.38 -44.94 -20.71
N ILE A 208 24.17 -44.04 -19.73
CA ILE A 208 22.87 -43.84 -19.10
C ILE A 208 22.17 -42.80 -19.96
N ASP A 209 21.16 -43.22 -20.71
CA ASP A 209 20.28 -42.28 -21.41
C ASP A 209 19.31 -41.71 -20.36
N ASP A 210 19.37 -40.32 -20.14
CA ASP A 210 18.55 -39.59 -19.19
C ASP A 210 17.08 -39.46 -19.65
#